data_4f9794e99e457ba8c89b95f29a915286
#
_entry.id   4f9794e99e457ba8c89b95f29a915286
#
_cell.length_a   1.000
_cell.length_b   1.000
_cell.length_c   1.000
_cell.angle_alpha   90.00
_cell.angle_beta   90.00
_cell.angle_gamma   90.00
#
_symmetry.space_group_name_H-M   'P 1'
#
loop_
_entity.id
_entity.type
_entity.pdbx_description
1 polymer ?
#
loop_
_entity_poly.entity_id
_entity_poly.type
_entity_poly.pdbx_seq_one_letter_code
_entity_poly.pdbx_strand_id
1 'polypeptide(L)'
;MQNKSVTQRKISDLNVAGIEPPSKFASRLGDAHQLIVAGILMRLGFHVSISLIKGEPFDIVVFAYKRPKGEQVPLRCQVKTSEAGRSIHFTAGTRGGVDRVYRRPSPKEYKYTTQHNDLIIGVDKETLELYLIPTRFVEKWKEKSKTLSKLELLKNNWEILLNWNDEYLSQLEKKLMAESPGT
;
A
#
# COMPACT_ATOMS: atom_id res chain seq x y z
N MET A 1 20.83 -41.18 1.22
CA MET A 1 21.05 -39.72 1.23
C MET A 1 19.71 -39.04 1.33
N GLN A 2 19.37 -38.51 2.51
CA GLN A 2 18.11 -37.80 2.72
C GLN A 2 18.26 -36.38 2.14
N ASN A 3 17.45 -36.07 1.13
CA ASN A 3 17.28 -34.71 0.63
C ASN A 3 16.67 -33.86 1.76
N LYS A 4 17.49 -33.09 2.46
CA LYS A 4 17.00 -32.03 3.34
C LYS A 4 16.36 -30.99 2.41
N SER A 5 15.04 -30.92 2.41
CA SER A 5 14.32 -29.83 1.77
C SER A 5 14.87 -28.52 2.32
N VAL A 6 15.45 -27.69 1.47
CA VAL A 6 15.84 -26.34 1.85
C VAL A 6 14.53 -25.58 2.11
N THR A 7 14.16 -25.50 3.38
CA THR A 7 13.01 -24.71 3.80
C THR A 7 13.29 -23.26 3.40
N GLN A 8 12.55 -22.75 2.41
CA GLN A 8 12.66 -21.39 1.99
C GLN A 8 12.34 -20.48 3.17
N ARG A 9 13.34 -19.75 3.70
CA ARG A 9 13.15 -18.83 4.81
C ARG A 9 12.23 -17.68 4.36
N LYS A 10 11.24 -17.38 5.18
CA LYS A 10 10.40 -16.18 4.96
C LYS A 10 11.24 -14.92 5.19
N ILE A 11 10.89 -13.84 4.53
CA ILE A 11 11.56 -12.54 4.72
C ILE A 11 11.50 -12.10 6.19
N SER A 12 10.39 -12.38 6.88
CA SER A 12 10.23 -12.15 8.32
C SER A 12 11.28 -12.84 9.19
N ASP A 13 11.80 -13.99 8.77
CA ASP A 13 12.78 -14.78 9.53
C ASP A 13 14.20 -14.19 9.43
N LEU A 14 14.41 -13.24 8.52
CA LEU A 14 15.70 -12.59 8.26
C LEU A 14 15.84 -11.22 8.97
N ASN A 15 14.81 -10.79 9.67
CA ASN A 15 14.82 -9.47 10.29
C ASN A 15 15.49 -9.50 11.69
N VAL A 16 15.94 -8.34 12.14
CA VAL A 16 16.56 -8.14 13.45
C VAL A 16 15.55 -7.66 14.51
N ALA A 17 14.28 -7.99 14.33
CA ALA A 17 13.17 -7.50 15.16
C ALA A 17 13.33 -7.79 16.66
N GLY A 18 14.06 -8.85 17.03
CA GLY A 18 14.34 -9.17 18.44
C GLY A 18 15.40 -8.28 19.11
N ILE A 19 16.12 -7.45 18.34
CA ILE A 19 17.23 -6.62 18.83
C ILE A 19 16.77 -5.22 19.19
N GLU A 20 15.73 -4.71 18.54
CA GLU A 20 15.23 -3.35 18.74
C GLU A 20 13.75 -3.31 19.17
N PRO A 21 13.31 -2.19 19.79
CA PRO A 21 11.90 -2.00 20.10
C PRO A 21 11.00 -2.17 18.87
N PRO A 22 9.87 -2.90 18.99
CA PRO A 22 8.96 -3.18 17.87
C PRO A 22 8.51 -1.94 17.07
N SER A 23 8.39 -0.79 17.74
CA SER A 23 7.99 0.48 17.10
C SER A 23 9.05 1.00 16.12
N LYS A 24 10.33 0.89 16.46
CA LYS A 24 11.44 1.30 15.57
C LYS A 24 11.53 0.36 14.37
N PHE A 25 11.40 -0.93 14.60
CA PHE A 25 11.40 -1.91 13.53
C PHE A 25 10.24 -1.67 12.55
N ALA A 26 9.02 -1.44 13.04
CA ALA A 26 7.85 -1.17 12.20
C ALA A 26 8.02 0.09 11.33
N SER A 27 8.66 1.15 11.86
CA SER A 27 8.96 2.36 11.08
C SER A 27 9.93 2.06 9.95
N ARG A 28 11.06 1.39 10.25
CA ARG A 28 12.06 1.01 9.22
C ARG A 28 11.48 0.09 8.16
N LEU A 29 10.61 -0.84 8.55
CA LEU A 29 9.94 -1.72 7.62
C LEU A 29 9.03 -0.94 6.66
N GLY A 30 8.33 0.08 7.17
CA GLY A 30 7.53 0.99 6.34
C GLY A 30 8.40 1.74 5.32
N ASP A 31 9.51 2.34 5.77
CA ASP A 31 10.47 3.03 4.90
C ASP A 31 11.08 2.06 3.85
N ALA A 32 11.42 0.84 4.27
CA ALA A 32 11.94 -0.19 3.36
C ALA A 32 10.91 -0.57 2.28
N HIS A 33 9.66 -0.78 2.66
CA HIS A 33 8.60 -1.11 1.70
C HIS A 33 8.31 0.03 0.73
N GLN A 34 8.41 1.28 1.15
CA GLN A 34 8.32 2.43 0.26
C GLN A 34 9.39 2.37 -0.85
N LEU A 35 10.64 2.07 -0.50
CA LEU A 35 11.75 1.93 -1.45
C LEU A 35 11.57 0.71 -2.37
N ILE A 36 11.13 -0.42 -1.81
CA ILE A 36 10.84 -1.64 -2.59
C ILE A 36 9.75 -1.39 -3.62
N VAL A 37 8.64 -0.76 -3.21
CA VAL A 37 7.54 -0.39 -4.12
C VAL A 37 8.04 0.51 -5.23
N ALA A 38 8.79 1.57 -4.90
CA ALA A 38 9.36 2.48 -5.90
C ALA A 38 10.26 1.71 -6.87
N GLY A 39 11.13 0.83 -6.38
CA GLY A 39 12.02 0.00 -7.19
C GLY A 39 11.27 -0.95 -8.12
N ILE A 40 10.22 -1.62 -7.65
CA ILE A 40 9.38 -2.50 -8.47
C ILE A 40 8.71 -1.70 -9.58
N LEU A 41 8.10 -0.54 -9.27
CA LEU A 41 7.41 0.28 -10.26
C LEU A 41 8.38 0.84 -11.31
N MET A 42 9.57 1.30 -10.91
CA MET A 42 10.62 1.73 -11.85
C MET A 42 11.09 0.58 -12.75
N ARG A 43 11.26 -0.62 -12.20
CA ARG A 43 11.61 -1.81 -12.98
C ARG A 43 10.53 -2.17 -14.02
N LEU A 44 9.26 -1.91 -13.72
CA LEU A 44 8.13 -2.07 -14.65
C LEU A 44 8.03 -0.94 -15.69
N GLY A 45 8.88 0.09 -15.59
CA GLY A 45 8.94 1.21 -16.53
C GLY A 45 8.10 2.42 -16.16
N PHE A 46 7.52 2.46 -14.95
CA PHE A 46 6.81 3.65 -14.48
C PHE A 46 7.79 4.72 -13.99
N HIS A 47 7.48 5.99 -14.24
CA HIS A 47 8.17 7.09 -13.60
C HIS A 47 7.69 7.22 -12.16
N VAL A 48 8.63 7.27 -11.21
CA VAL A 48 8.34 7.34 -9.77
C VAL A 48 9.18 8.43 -9.12
N SER A 49 8.55 9.24 -8.28
CA SER A 49 9.23 10.18 -7.39
C SER A 49 8.93 9.80 -5.94
N ILE A 50 9.94 9.83 -5.08
CA ILE A 50 9.81 9.55 -3.65
C ILE A 50 9.66 10.87 -2.90
N SER A 51 8.65 10.99 -2.03
CA SER A 51 8.52 12.14 -1.15
C SER A 51 9.58 12.08 -0.05
N LEU A 52 10.39 13.14 0.04
CA LEU A 52 11.35 13.31 1.13
C LEU A 52 10.75 14.03 2.34
N ILE A 53 9.55 14.58 2.20
CA ILE A 53 8.89 15.36 3.25
C ILE A 53 8.08 14.39 4.11
N LYS A 54 8.50 14.21 5.36
CA LYS A 54 7.75 13.42 6.33
C LYS A 54 6.50 14.18 6.79
N GLY A 55 5.37 13.48 6.79
CA GLY A 55 4.08 14.05 7.23
C GLY A 55 3.10 14.36 6.10
N GLU A 56 3.52 14.23 4.85
CA GLU A 56 2.61 14.23 3.72
C GLU A 56 1.70 12.98 3.75
N PRO A 57 0.47 13.08 3.25
CA PRO A 57 -0.47 11.96 3.21
C PRO A 57 -0.18 10.97 2.07
N PHE A 58 0.99 11.04 1.48
CA PHE A 58 1.51 10.12 0.45
C PHE A 58 3.03 9.95 0.57
N ASP A 59 3.53 8.82 0.13
CA ASP A 59 4.96 8.46 0.21
C ASP A 59 5.67 8.60 -1.12
N ILE A 60 4.98 8.32 -2.22
CA ILE A 60 5.52 8.37 -3.58
C ILE A 60 4.53 9.01 -4.55
N VAL A 61 5.04 9.52 -5.66
CA VAL A 61 4.23 9.93 -6.83
C VAL A 61 4.58 9.02 -7.99
N VAL A 62 3.55 8.39 -8.58
CA VAL A 62 3.67 7.50 -9.73
C VAL A 62 2.97 8.15 -10.91
N PHE A 63 3.62 8.16 -12.09
CA PHE A 63 3.00 8.65 -13.32
C PHE A 63 2.26 7.50 -14.00
N ALA A 64 0.95 7.46 -13.80
CA ALA A 64 0.05 6.50 -14.45
C ALA A 64 -0.33 6.96 -15.86
N TYR A 65 -0.91 6.06 -16.65
CA TYR A 65 -1.32 6.34 -18.03
C TYR A 65 -2.83 6.33 -18.18
N LYS A 66 -3.33 7.19 -19.07
CA LYS A 66 -4.71 7.14 -19.57
C LYS A 66 -4.71 6.57 -20.98
N ARG A 67 -4.87 5.27 -21.12
CA ARG A 67 -5.05 4.65 -22.44
C ARG A 67 -6.42 5.01 -23.03
N PRO A 68 -6.57 5.14 -24.38
CA PRO A 68 -5.53 4.87 -25.39
C PRO A 68 -4.60 6.07 -25.69
N LYS A 69 -4.85 7.25 -25.11
CA LYS A 69 -4.16 8.50 -25.49
C LYS A 69 -2.69 8.57 -25.04
N GLY A 70 -2.25 7.67 -24.15
CA GLY A 70 -0.89 7.71 -23.60
C GLY A 70 -0.58 8.89 -22.67
N GLU A 71 -1.60 9.69 -22.32
CA GLU A 71 -1.46 10.80 -21.37
C GLU A 71 -1.01 10.29 -20.02
N GLN A 72 0.00 10.92 -19.44
CA GLN A 72 0.47 10.61 -18.09
C GLN A 72 -0.22 11.46 -17.05
N VAL A 73 -0.56 10.84 -15.92
CA VAL A 73 -1.19 11.50 -14.78
C VAL A 73 -0.38 11.21 -13.52
N PRO A 74 0.10 12.22 -12.80
CA PRO A 74 0.77 12.00 -11.52
C PRO A 74 -0.25 11.56 -10.47
N LEU A 75 0.01 10.44 -9.82
CA LEU A 75 -0.78 9.89 -8.73
C LEU A 75 0.00 9.97 -7.43
N ARG A 76 -0.58 10.60 -6.42
CA ARG A 76 -0.06 10.57 -5.05
C ARG A 76 -0.39 9.21 -4.45
N CYS A 77 0.63 8.46 -4.08
CA CYS A 77 0.47 7.10 -3.60
C CYS A 77 0.96 6.97 -2.15
N GLN A 78 0.11 6.38 -1.29
CA GLN A 78 0.49 5.99 0.06
C GLN A 78 0.87 4.53 0.09
N VAL A 79 2.03 4.19 0.64
CA VAL A 79 2.45 2.80 0.83
C VAL A 79 2.01 2.31 2.21
N LYS A 80 1.40 1.12 2.27
CA LYS A 80 0.94 0.48 3.50
C LYS A 80 1.39 -0.97 3.57
N THR A 81 2.07 -1.33 4.65
CA THR A 81 2.44 -2.72 4.93
C THR A 81 1.28 -3.48 5.53
N SER A 82 1.07 -4.73 5.12
CA SER A 82 0.07 -5.59 5.75
C SER A 82 0.39 -5.85 7.22
N GLU A 83 -0.62 -5.83 8.07
CA GLU A 83 -0.50 -6.15 9.50
C GLU A 83 -0.71 -7.65 9.78
N ALA A 84 -0.61 -8.03 11.05
CA ALA A 84 -0.99 -9.36 11.50
C ALA A 84 -2.45 -9.66 11.08
N GLY A 85 -2.69 -10.85 10.53
CA GLY A 85 -3.99 -11.20 9.91
C GLY A 85 -4.08 -10.81 8.44
N ARG A 86 -2.98 -10.35 7.83
CA ARG A 86 -2.87 -10.03 6.41
C ARG A 86 -3.95 -9.04 5.95
N SER A 87 -4.03 -7.90 6.60
CA SER A 87 -4.95 -6.80 6.25
C SER A 87 -4.19 -5.51 5.94
N ILE A 88 -4.76 -4.69 5.06
CA ILE A 88 -4.28 -3.34 4.77
C ILE A 88 -5.22 -2.34 5.46
N HIS A 89 -4.64 -1.44 6.26
CA HIS A 89 -5.36 -0.36 6.92
C HIS A 89 -5.40 0.91 6.07
N PHE A 90 -6.56 1.53 6.00
CA PHE A 90 -6.85 2.73 5.21
C PHE A 90 -6.89 4.00 6.05
N THR A 91 -6.17 3.98 7.18
CA THR A 91 -6.16 5.10 8.13
C THR A 91 -4.76 5.64 8.35
N ALA A 92 -4.69 6.89 8.80
CA ALA A 92 -3.48 7.57 9.24
C ALA A 92 -3.74 8.37 10.53
N GLY A 93 -2.71 9.02 11.06
CA GLY A 93 -2.82 9.87 12.24
C GLY A 93 -2.71 9.14 13.58
N THR A 94 -2.54 7.81 13.58
CA THR A 94 -2.46 7.00 14.82
C THR A 94 -1.06 6.93 15.44
N ARG A 95 -0.02 7.29 14.68
CA ARG A 95 1.37 7.23 15.16
C ARG A 95 2.02 8.58 15.05
N GLY A 96 2.43 9.12 16.21
CA GLY A 96 3.49 10.11 16.24
C GLY A 96 4.78 9.50 15.67
N GLY A 97 5.55 10.27 14.89
CA GLY A 97 6.86 9.80 14.41
C GLY A 97 7.73 9.36 15.61
N VAL A 98 8.55 8.34 15.39
CA VAL A 98 9.39 7.69 16.41
C VAL A 98 10.28 8.68 17.18
N ASP A 99 10.58 9.83 16.59
CA ASP A 99 11.49 10.85 17.13
C ASP A 99 10.76 12.03 17.80
N ARG A 100 9.43 11.97 17.95
CA ARG A 100 8.68 13.08 18.54
C ARG A 100 8.09 12.69 19.90
N VAL A 101 8.58 13.34 20.95
CA VAL A 101 7.91 13.32 22.25
C VAL A 101 6.66 14.19 22.13
N TYR A 102 5.51 13.56 21.89
CA TYR A 102 4.24 14.30 21.82
C TYR A 102 3.75 14.64 23.23
N ARG A 103 3.80 15.93 23.58
CA ARG A 103 3.06 16.49 24.72
C ARG A 103 1.63 16.90 24.36
N ARG A 104 1.15 16.56 23.16
CA ARG A 104 -0.19 16.91 22.68
C ARG A 104 -1.10 15.69 22.71
N PRO A 105 -2.45 15.89 22.80
CA PRO A 105 -3.38 14.77 22.68
C PRO A 105 -3.10 13.98 21.40
N SER A 106 -3.32 12.67 21.44
CA SER A 106 -3.09 11.75 20.32
C SER A 106 -3.63 12.31 19.02
N PRO A 107 -2.88 12.29 17.93
CA PRO A 107 -3.36 12.74 16.64
C PRO A 107 -4.66 12.00 16.30
N LYS A 108 -5.67 12.72 15.82
CA LYS A 108 -6.94 12.11 15.42
C LYS A 108 -6.69 11.16 14.27
N GLU A 109 -7.12 9.90 14.44
CA GLU A 109 -7.15 8.95 13.35
C GLU A 109 -8.11 9.45 12.26
N TYR A 110 -7.69 9.41 11.02
CA TYR A 110 -8.54 9.70 9.87
C TYR A 110 -8.41 8.62 8.80
N LYS A 111 -9.48 8.40 8.07
CA LYS A 111 -9.50 7.52 6.91
C LYS A 111 -9.03 8.27 5.68
N TYR A 112 -8.24 7.63 4.83
CA TYR A 112 -7.80 8.25 3.58
C TYR A 112 -8.97 8.54 2.66
N THR A 113 -8.88 9.69 1.99
CA THR A 113 -9.77 10.18 0.94
C THR A 113 -8.95 10.63 -0.26
N THR A 114 -9.61 10.89 -1.38
CA THR A 114 -8.97 11.42 -2.60
C THR A 114 -8.35 12.80 -2.42
N GLN A 115 -8.70 13.51 -1.35
CA GLN A 115 -7.99 14.74 -0.96
C GLN A 115 -6.57 14.46 -0.45
N HIS A 116 -6.34 13.31 0.18
CA HIS A 116 -5.06 12.92 0.75
C HIS A 116 -4.12 12.30 -0.28
N ASN A 117 -4.60 11.30 -1.00
CA ASN A 117 -3.85 10.56 -2.00
C ASN A 117 -4.82 9.96 -3.04
N ASP A 118 -4.28 9.50 -4.15
CA ASP A 118 -5.06 8.95 -5.27
C ASP A 118 -5.08 7.43 -5.25
N LEU A 119 -4.00 6.82 -4.74
CA LEU A 119 -3.80 5.38 -4.69
C LEU A 119 -3.17 4.97 -3.36
N ILE A 120 -3.65 3.88 -2.78
CA ILE A 120 -2.97 3.17 -1.70
C ILE A 120 -2.30 1.93 -2.29
N ILE A 121 -1.00 1.77 -2.06
CA ILE A 121 -0.27 0.57 -2.46
C ILE A 121 -0.03 -0.27 -1.22
N GLY A 122 -0.83 -1.31 -1.06
CA GLY A 122 -0.65 -2.31 -0.01
C GLY A 122 0.50 -3.24 -0.33
N VAL A 123 1.34 -3.56 0.65
CA VAL A 123 2.43 -4.53 0.51
C VAL A 123 2.15 -5.70 1.42
N ASP A 124 2.04 -6.91 0.88
CA ASP A 124 2.10 -8.11 1.69
C ASP A 124 3.52 -8.27 2.24
N LYS A 125 3.69 -8.15 3.55
CA LYS A 125 5.00 -8.21 4.20
C LYS A 125 5.70 -9.56 4.07
N GLU A 126 4.98 -10.62 3.77
CA GLU A 126 5.52 -11.99 3.66
C GLU A 126 5.98 -12.31 2.24
N THR A 127 5.22 -11.85 1.24
CA THR A 127 5.44 -12.21 -0.17
C THR A 127 5.97 -11.05 -1.01
N LEU A 128 5.87 -9.81 -0.52
CA LEU A 128 6.14 -8.56 -1.25
C LEU A 128 5.20 -8.35 -2.45
N GLU A 129 4.08 -9.07 -2.51
CA GLU A 129 3.04 -8.79 -3.49
C GLU A 129 2.38 -7.44 -3.22
N LEU A 130 2.06 -6.72 -4.28
CA LEU A 130 1.51 -5.38 -4.21
C LEU A 130 0.01 -5.37 -4.52
N TYR A 131 -0.75 -4.60 -3.75
CA TYR A 131 -2.18 -4.39 -3.92
C TYR A 131 -2.43 -2.93 -4.28
N LEU A 132 -2.85 -2.67 -5.51
CA LEU A 132 -3.09 -1.32 -6.03
C LEU A 132 -4.54 -0.93 -5.75
N ILE A 133 -4.78 -0.12 -4.74
CA ILE A 133 -6.09 0.19 -4.19
C ILE A 133 -6.43 1.67 -4.48
N PRO A 134 -7.26 1.97 -5.50
CA PRO A 134 -7.70 3.34 -5.75
C PRO A 134 -8.39 3.92 -4.52
N THR A 135 -7.96 5.09 -4.07
CA THR A 135 -8.49 5.71 -2.83
C THR A 135 -9.97 6.04 -2.95
N ARG A 136 -10.46 6.31 -4.16
CA ARG A 136 -11.90 6.48 -4.43
C ARG A 136 -12.74 5.25 -4.04
N PHE A 137 -12.17 4.03 -4.05
CA PHE A 137 -12.86 2.83 -3.56
C PHE A 137 -12.91 2.82 -2.04
N VAL A 138 -11.79 3.19 -1.41
CA VAL A 138 -11.67 3.28 0.04
C VAL A 138 -12.69 4.25 0.63
N GLU A 139 -12.95 5.38 -0.01
CA GLU A 139 -13.94 6.36 0.44
C GLU A 139 -15.33 5.75 0.60
N LYS A 140 -15.71 4.86 -0.31
CA LYS A 140 -17.04 4.20 -0.32
C LYS A 140 -17.14 3.03 0.65
N TRP A 141 -16.02 2.43 1.04
CA TRP A 141 -16.04 1.33 2.00
C TRP A 141 -16.33 1.83 3.40
N LYS A 142 -17.13 1.09 4.17
CA LYS A 142 -17.41 1.43 5.59
C LYS A 142 -16.22 1.06 6.48
N GLU A 143 -15.49 0.03 6.12
CA GLU A 143 -14.37 -0.54 6.88
C GLU A 143 -13.13 0.36 6.83
N LYS A 144 -12.36 0.34 7.91
CA LYS A 144 -11.05 0.99 8.01
C LYS A 144 -9.91 0.12 7.51
N SER A 145 -10.18 -1.15 7.21
CA SER A 145 -9.21 -2.11 6.68
C SER A 145 -9.90 -3.20 5.87
N LYS A 146 -9.14 -3.88 5.00
CA LYS A 146 -9.58 -5.11 4.32
C LYS A 146 -8.48 -6.15 4.34
N THR A 147 -8.88 -7.43 4.46
CA THR A 147 -7.95 -8.55 4.31
C THR A 147 -7.45 -8.64 2.87
N LEU A 148 -6.24 -9.16 2.67
CA LEU A 148 -5.65 -9.32 1.33
C LEU A 148 -6.52 -10.20 0.44
N SER A 149 -7.18 -11.22 0.98
CA SER A 149 -8.10 -12.08 0.23
C SER A 149 -9.29 -11.33 -0.38
N LYS A 150 -9.78 -10.28 0.29
CA LYS A 150 -10.84 -9.41 -0.26
C LYS A 150 -10.34 -8.38 -1.28
N LEU A 151 -9.03 -8.31 -1.47
CA LEU A 151 -8.35 -7.39 -2.38
C LEU A 151 -7.69 -8.12 -3.56
N GLU A 152 -7.98 -9.41 -3.76
CA GLU A 152 -7.27 -10.26 -4.75
C GLU A 152 -7.33 -9.70 -6.17
N LEU A 153 -8.45 -9.10 -6.60
CA LEU A 153 -8.55 -8.42 -7.91
C LEU A 153 -7.61 -7.23 -8.07
N LEU A 154 -7.09 -6.68 -6.98
CA LEU A 154 -6.21 -5.53 -6.96
C LEU A 154 -4.73 -5.94 -6.81
N LYS A 155 -4.48 -7.25 -6.62
CA LYS A 155 -3.15 -7.80 -6.44
C LYS A 155 -2.37 -7.78 -7.74
N ASN A 156 -1.22 -7.09 -7.72
CA ASN A 156 -0.34 -6.91 -8.89
C ASN A 156 -1.10 -6.46 -10.16
N ASN A 157 -2.21 -5.78 -9.99
CA ASN A 157 -3.06 -5.33 -11.09
C ASN A 157 -2.53 -4.03 -11.70
N TRP A 158 -1.48 -4.15 -12.51
CA TRP A 158 -0.80 -3.03 -13.17
C TRP A 158 -1.69 -2.29 -14.17
N GLU A 159 -2.78 -2.92 -14.64
CA GLU A 159 -3.75 -2.29 -15.53
C GLU A 159 -4.39 -1.05 -14.89
N ILE A 160 -4.43 -0.97 -13.56
CA ILE A 160 -4.88 0.22 -12.84
C ILE A 160 -3.99 1.44 -13.18
N LEU A 161 -2.68 1.24 -13.26
CA LEU A 161 -1.73 2.31 -13.61
C LEU A 161 -1.67 2.59 -15.11
N LEU A 162 -2.04 1.62 -15.95
CA LEU A 162 -2.04 1.76 -17.41
C LEU A 162 -3.35 2.35 -17.94
N ASN A 163 -4.44 2.24 -17.18
CA ASN A 163 -5.78 2.69 -17.56
C ASN A 163 -6.40 3.56 -16.46
N TRP A 164 -5.67 4.57 -15.98
CA TRP A 164 -6.18 5.45 -14.93
C TRP A 164 -7.24 6.41 -15.48
N ASN A 165 -8.45 5.89 -15.68
CA ASN A 165 -9.61 6.63 -16.13
C ASN A 165 -10.89 6.16 -15.43
N ASP A 166 -11.92 6.98 -15.45
CA ASP A 166 -13.16 6.73 -14.72
C ASP A 166 -13.91 5.49 -15.20
N GLU A 167 -13.87 5.20 -16.48
CA GLU A 167 -14.56 4.05 -17.07
C GLU A 167 -13.96 2.74 -16.51
N TYR A 168 -12.64 2.56 -16.66
CA TYR A 168 -11.94 1.38 -16.18
C TYR A 168 -12.11 1.20 -14.66
N LEU A 169 -11.88 2.27 -13.89
CA LEU A 169 -11.97 2.22 -12.44
C LEU A 169 -13.39 1.89 -11.97
N SER A 170 -14.42 2.40 -12.65
CA SER A 170 -15.81 2.09 -12.31
C SER A 170 -16.19 0.64 -12.63
N GLN A 171 -15.67 0.08 -13.72
CA GLN A 171 -15.86 -1.33 -14.05
C GLN A 171 -15.15 -2.25 -13.04
N LEU A 172 -13.91 -1.91 -12.67
CA LEU A 172 -13.13 -2.64 -11.66
C LEU A 172 -13.83 -2.62 -10.28
N GLU A 173 -14.34 -1.47 -9.88
CA GLU A 173 -15.07 -1.32 -8.62
C GLU A 173 -16.33 -2.21 -8.57
N LYS A 174 -17.11 -2.25 -9.66
CA LYS A 174 -18.28 -3.12 -9.76
C LYS A 174 -17.91 -4.60 -9.61
N LYS A 175 -16.82 -5.04 -10.26
CA LYS A 175 -16.32 -6.42 -10.13
C LYS A 175 -15.94 -6.74 -8.70
N LEU A 176 -15.18 -5.84 -8.05
CA LEU A 176 -14.72 -6.02 -6.66
C LEU A 176 -15.90 -6.12 -5.68
N MET A 177 -16.99 -5.36 -5.91
CA MET A 177 -18.19 -5.44 -5.10
C MET A 177 -18.98 -6.74 -5.34
N ALA A 178 -19.01 -7.24 -6.57
CA ALA A 178 -19.71 -8.48 -6.91
C ALA A 178 -19.02 -9.72 -6.32
N GLU A 179 -17.70 -9.72 -6.21
CA GLU A 179 -16.90 -10.82 -5.61
C GLU A 179 -16.86 -10.78 -4.08
N SER A 180 -17.37 -9.72 -3.47
CA SER A 180 -17.56 -9.62 -2.02
C SER A 180 -19.04 -9.79 -1.69
N PRO A 181 -19.63 -11.01 -1.80
CA PRO A 181 -21.03 -11.23 -1.41
C PRO A 181 -21.12 -10.90 0.07
N GLY A 182 -22.13 -10.11 0.40
CA GLY A 182 -22.32 -9.50 1.70
C GLY A 182 -22.15 -10.47 2.87
N THR A 183 -21.42 -10.03 3.88
CA THR A 183 -21.59 -10.45 5.28
C THR A 183 -22.70 -9.66 5.92
#